data_eea5dfa16dbdcd8bbaa69c4baabe32b9
#
_entry.id   eea5dfa16dbdcd8bbaa69c4baabe32b9
#
_cell.length_a   1.000
_cell.length_b   1.000
_cell.length_c   1.000
_cell.angle_alpha   90.00
_cell.angle_beta   90.00
_cell.angle_gamma   90.00
#
_symmetry.space_group_name_H-M   'P 1'
#
loop_
_entity.id
_entity.type
_entity.pdbx_description
1 polymer ?
#
loop_
_entity_poly.entity_id
_entity_poly.type
_entity_poly.pdbx_seq_one_letter_code
_entity_poly.pdbx_strand_id
1 'polypeptide(L)'
;MRVMAIDPGEVRVGLAVTDGGGIIATPLEVIPREGAAERIRLRWEELDVRLCVVGLPLNMNGTEGPAAAKARALGAELAALGLEVEYLDERMTSVTAERTLIEAG
;
A
#
# COMPACT_ATOMS: atom_id res chain seq x y z
N MET A 1 9.71 -9.28 -9.67
CA MET A 1 9.06 -7.97 -9.76
C MET A 1 8.91 -7.36 -8.37
N ARG A 2 9.30 -6.12 -8.22
CA ARG A 2 9.22 -5.46 -6.91
C ARG A 2 7.88 -4.76 -6.74
N VAL A 3 7.25 -5.00 -5.60
CA VAL A 3 5.92 -4.47 -5.28
C VAL A 3 6.01 -3.60 -4.04
N MET A 4 5.36 -2.46 -4.07
CA MET A 4 5.27 -1.58 -2.90
C MET A 4 3.89 -1.74 -2.29
N ALA A 5 3.86 -2.11 -1.02
CA ALA A 5 2.63 -2.18 -0.25
C ALA A 5 2.41 -0.85 0.45
N ILE A 6 1.21 -0.33 0.36
CA ILE A 6 0.88 0.99 0.89
C ILE A 6 -0.26 0.83 1.89
N ASP A 7 -0.01 1.27 3.12
CA ASP A 7 -1.02 1.26 4.18
C ASP A 7 -1.48 2.70 4.40
N PRO A 8 -2.61 3.10 3.79
CA PRO A 8 -3.04 4.49 3.83
C PRO A 8 -3.73 4.83 5.14
N GLY A 9 -3.17 5.78 5.87
CA GLY A 9 -3.80 6.33 7.06
C GLY A 9 -4.32 7.73 6.78
N GLU A 10 -4.97 8.33 7.76
CA GLU A 10 -5.50 9.69 7.62
C GLU A 10 -4.37 10.74 7.68
N VAL A 11 -3.40 10.51 8.53
CA VAL A 11 -2.32 11.45 8.79
C VAL A 11 -1.00 10.95 8.21
N ARG A 12 -0.80 9.64 8.25
CA ARG A 12 0.45 9.03 7.80
C ARG A 12 0.15 7.85 6.89
N VAL A 13 1.10 7.55 6.03
CA VAL A 13 1.02 6.45 5.10
C VAL A 13 2.22 5.55 5.32
N GLY A 14 1.97 4.28 5.59
CA GLY A 14 3.03 3.29 5.75
C GLY A 14 3.41 2.69 4.42
N LEU A 15 4.71 2.55 4.18
CA LEU A 15 5.22 1.95 2.96
C LEU A 15 6.07 0.73 3.29
N ALA A 16 5.88 -0.32 2.51
CA ALA A 16 6.73 -1.51 2.58
C ALA A 16 7.03 -1.93 1.15
N VAL A 17 8.12 -2.64 0.96
CA VAL A 17 8.52 -3.06 -0.37
C VAL A 17 8.90 -4.53 -0.33
N THR A 18 8.51 -5.27 -1.39
CA THR A 18 8.96 -6.65 -1.53
C THR A 18 10.26 -6.69 -2.31
N ASP A 19 11.00 -7.79 -2.14
CA ASP A 19 12.16 -8.04 -2.99
C ASP A 19 11.70 -8.53 -4.35
N GLY A 20 12.64 -8.96 -5.19
CA GLY A 20 12.32 -9.43 -6.53
C GLY A 20 11.39 -10.64 -6.57
N GLY A 21 11.29 -11.40 -5.48
CA GLY A 21 10.42 -12.55 -5.39
C GLY A 21 8.98 -12.20 -5.05
N GLY A 22 8.76 -11.01 -4.48
CA GLY A 22 7.41 -10.54 -4.15
C GLY A 22 6.73 -11.28 -3.03
N ILE A 23 7.48 -12.03 -2.21
CA ILE A 23 6.91 -12.88 -1.17
C ILE A 23 6.89 -12.18 0.19
N ILE A 24 7.96 -11.50 0.53
CA ILE A 24 8.14 -10.86 1.84
C ILE A 24 8.20 -9.35 1.67
N ALA A 25 7.36 -8.64 2.42
CA ALA A 25 7.38 -7.19 2.43
C ALA A 25 8.24 -6.70 3.59
N THR A 26 9.18 -5.84 3.29
CA THR A 26 10.05 -5.22 4.29
C THR A 26 9.58 -3.79 4.52
N PRO A 27 9.34 -3.38 5.78
CA PRO A 27 8.97 -1.99 6.05
C PRO A 27 10.01 -1.03 5.49
N LEU A 28 9.55 -0.02 4.78
CA LEU A 28 10.43 0.96 4.14
C LEU A 28 10.46 2.27 4.93
N GLU A 29 9.30 2.91 5.06
CA GLU A 29 9.19 4.16 5.82
C GLU A 29 7.73 4.49 6.06
N VAL A 30 7.52 5.46 6.94
CA VAL A 30 6.20 6.05 7.18
C VAL A 30 6.31 7.51 6.77
N ILE A 31 5.41 7.97 5.92
CA ILE A 31 5.46 9.31 5.38
C ILE A 31 4.16 10.05 5.69
N PRO A 32 4.17 11.39 5.66
CA PRO A 32 2.94 12.14 5.84
C PRO A 32 1.96 11.86 4.71
N ARG A 33 0.66 11.88 5.00
CA ARG A 33 -0.35 11.73 3.96
C ARG A 33 -0.28 12.87 2.94
N GLU A 34 0.00 14.08 3.43
CA GLU A 34 0.18 15.22 2.55
C GLU A 34 1.45 15.03 1.72
N GLY A 35 1.31 15.09 0.42
CA GLY A 35 2.44 14.88 -0.48
C GLY A 35 2.84 13.42 -0.65
N ALA A 36 2.06 12.47 -0.12
CA ALA A 36 2.42 11.07 -0.16
C ALA A 36 2.56 10.54 -1.59
N ALA A 37 1.69 10.93 -2.49
CA ALA A 37 1.71 10.42 -3.86
C ALA A 37 3.04 10.73 -4.55
N GLU A 38 3.55 11.95 -4.41
CA GLU A 38 4.84 12.33 -4.99
C GLU A 38 6.00 11.57 -4.35
N ARG A 39 5.95 11.40 -3.03
CA ARG A 39 7.00 10.65 -2.33
C ARG A 39 7.02 9.20 -2.78
N ILE A 40 5.84 8.61 -2.95
CA ILE A 40 5.72 7.24 -3.43
C ILE A 40 6.25 7.13 -4.85
N ARG A 41 5.96 8.11 -5.71
CA ARG A 41 6.48 8.11 -7.08
C ARG A 41 8.01 8.12 -7.10
N LEU A 42 8.63 8.91 -6.23
CA LEU A 42 10.09 8.94 -6.13
C LEU A 42 10.63 7.58 -5.73
N ARG A 43 10.00 6.94 -4.74
CA ARG A 43 10.42 5.60 -4.32
C ARG A 43 10.19 4.55 -5.40
N TRP A 44 9.10 4.70 -6.15
CA TRP A 44 8.80 3.85 -7.29
C TRP A 44 9.99 3.83 -8.27
N GLU A 45 10.48 5.01 -8.59
CA GLU A 45 11.61 5.12 -9.52
C GLU A 45 12.92 4.64 -8.91
N GLU A 46 13.22 5.06 -7.69
CA GLU A 46 14.47 4.69 -7.03
C GLU A 46 14.62 3.19 -6.82
N LEU A 47 13.53 2.52 -6.47
CA LEU A 47 13.56 1.11 -6.11
C LEU A 47 13.12 0.19 -7.24
N ASP A 48 12.84 0.75 -8.40
CA ASP A 48 12.37 -0.01 -9.57
C ASP A 48 11.12 -0.83 -9.24
N VAL A 49 10.17 -0.19 -8.56
CA VAL A 49 8.90 -0.81 -8.23
C VAL A 49 8.03 -0.87 -9.49
N ARG A 50 7.25 -1.93 -9.62
CA ARG A 50 6.39 -2.13 -10.80
C ARG A 50 4.91 -2.15 -10.46
N LEU A 51 4.57 -2.21 -9.19
CA LEU A 51 3.18 -2.27 -8.76
C LEU A 51 3.04 -1.69 -7.37
N CYS A 52 2.01 -0.87 -7.17
CA CYS A 52 1.61 -0.41 -5.84
C CYS A 52 0.36 -1.16 -5.44
N VAL A 53 0.37 -1.79 -4.28
CA VAL A 53 -0.80 -2.44 -3.71
C VAL A 53 -1.25 -1.60 -2.52
N VAL A 54 -2.42 -0.99 -2.66
CA VAL A 54 -2.97 -0.11 -1.63
C VAL A 54 -3.96 -0.90 -0.79
N GLY A 55 -3.74 -0.92 0.52
CA GLY A 55 -4.66 -1.57 1.45
C GLY A 55 -6.00 -0.84 1.45
N LEU A 56 -7.08 -1.58 1.33
CA LEU A 56 -8.42 -1.04 1.29
C LEU A 56 -9.18 -1.49 2.55
N PRO A 57 -9.33 -0.59 3.54
CA PRO A 57 -10.00 -0.96 4.79
C PRO A 57 -11.52 -0.99 4.61
N LEU A 58 -12.06 -2.19 4.53
CA LEU A 58 -13.50 -2.38 4.38
C LEU A 58 -14.16 -2.60 5.73
N ASN A 59 -15.44 -2.26 5.82
CA ASN A 59 -16.24 -2.60 6.98
C ASN A 59 -16.44 -4.11 7.05
N MET A 60 -16.82 -4.62 8.19
CA MET A 60 -16.97 -6.07 8.39
C MET A 60 -17.95 -6.70 7.41
N ASN A 61 -18.94 -5.94 6.96
CA ASN A 61 -19.92 -6.43 5.99
C ASN A 61 -19.49 -6.26 4.54
N GLY A 62 -18.24 -5.84 4.31
CA GLY A 62 -17.71 -5.69 2.95
C GLY A 62 -17.95 -4.33 2.32
N THR A 63 -18.63 -3.43 3.00
CA THR A 63 -18.91 -2.10 2.44
C THR A 63 -17.74 -1.17 2.69
N GLU A 64 -17.62 -0.13 1.84
CA GLU A 64 -16.58 0.88 1.98
C GLU A 64 -17.09 2.06 2.80
N GLY A 65 -16.30 2.42 3.80
CA GLY A 65 -16.60 3.60 4.61
C GLY A 65 -15.62 4.72 4.29
N PRO A 66 -15.55 5.75 5.18
CA PRO A 66 -14.66 6.90 4.95
C PRO A 66 -13.19 6.52 4.78
N ALA A 67 -12.71 5.51 5.51
CA ALA A 67 -11.31 5.10 5.40
C ALA A 67 -11.02 4.48 4.03
N ALA A 68 -11.96 3.70 3.49
CA ALA A 68 -11.81 3.14 2.16
C ALA A 68 -11.81 4.23 1.08
N ALA A 69 -12.65 5.25 1.26
CA ALA A 69 -12.68 6.38 0.33
C ALA A 69 -11.34 7.12 0.31
N LYS A 70 -10.71 7.27 1.48
CA LYS A 70 -9.39 7.91 1.56
C LYS A 70 -8.30 7.07 0.91
N ALA A 71 -8.38 5.75 1.08
CA ALA A 71 -7.44 4.83 0.42
C ALA A 71 -7.57 4.92 -1.10
N ARG A 72 -8.79 4.95 -1.61
CA ARG A 72 -9.03 5.09 -3.04
C ARG A 72 -8.57 6.44 -3.59
N ALA A 73 -8.70 7.49 -2.77
CA ALA A 73 -8.22 8.82 -3.18
C ALA A 73 -6.71 8.79 -3.38
N LEU A 74 -5.98 8.16 -2.48
CA LEU A 74 -4.53 8.03 -2.63
C LEU A 74 -4.19 7.20 -3.86
N GLY A 75 -4.87 6.07 -4.05
CA GLY A 75 -4.66 5.24 -5.23
C GLY A 75 -4.93 5.99 -6.53
N ALA A 76 -5.95 6.84 -6.55
CA ALA A 76 -6.26 7.64 -7.73
C ALA A 76 -5.15 8.66 -8.01
N GLU A 77 -4.57 9.26 -6.97
CA GLU A 77 -3.44 10.16 -7.13
C GLU A 77 -2.24 9.44 -7.74
N LEU A 78 -1.97 8.23 -7.26
CA LEU A 78 -0.86 7.43 -7.78
C LEU A 78 -1.09 7.04 -9.24
N ALA A 79 -2.30 6.61 -9.57
CA ALA A 79 -2.64 6.25 -10.93
C ALA A 79 -2.51 7.45 -11.87
N ALA A 80 -2.89 8.63 -11.39
CA ALA A 80 -2.77 9.87 -12.17
C ALA A 80 -1.30 10.20 -12.47
N LEU A 81 -0.38 9.74 -11.63
CA LEU A 81 1.06 9.91 -11.86
C LEU A 81 1.65 8.81 -12.75
N GLY A 82 0.83 7.90 -13.22
CA GLY A 82 1.27 6.84 -14.14
C GLY A 82 1.69 5.55 -13.46
N LEU A 83 1.47 5.41 -12.16
CA LEU A 83 1.83 4.19 -11.45
C LEU A 83 0.75 3.13 -11.61
N GLU A 84 1.17 1.87 -11.62
CA GLU A 84 0.23 0.74 -11.58
C GLU A 84 -0.25 0.56 -10.15
N VAL A 85 -1.56 0.52 -9.97
CA VAL A 85 -2.18 0.46 -8.65
C VAL A 85 -3.20 -0.66 -8.59
N GLU A 86 -3.13 -1.46 -7.53
CA GLU A 86 -4.15 -2.44 -7.20
C GLU A 86 -4.57 -2.24 -5.75
N TYR A 87 -5.76 -2.70 -5.42
CA TYR A 87 -6.28 -2.59 -4.06
C TYR A 87 -6.40 -3.98 -3.45
N LEU A 88 -6.17 -4.05 -2.15
CA LEU A 88 -6.22 -5.30 -1.42
C LEU A 88 -7.14 -5.15 -0.21
N ASP A 89 -8.10 -6.06 -0.08
CA ASP A 89 -9.04 -6.07 1.04
C ASP A 89 -8.29 -6.42 2.32
N GLU A 90 -8.15 -5.44 3.20
CA GLU A 90 -7.41 -5.62 4.45
C GLU A 90 -8.05 -6.60 5.41
N ARG A 91 -9.37 -6.82 5.30
CA ARG A 91 -10.02 -7.83 6.15
C ARG A 91 -9.45 -9.22 5.90
N MET A 92 -9.12 -9.51 4.66
CA MET A 92 -8.56 -10.81 4.29
C MET A 92 -7.07 -10.86 4.59
N THR A 93 -6.37 -9.76 4.37
CA THR A 93 -4.94 -9.70 4.58
C THR A 93 -4.55 -9.65 6.04
N SER A 94 -5.41 -9.11 6.91
CA SER A 94 -5.06 -9.00 8.33
C SER A 94 -4.80 -10.37 8.96
N VAL A 95 -5.40 -11.42 8.43
CA VAL A 95 -5.15 -12.78 8.93
C VAL A 95 -3.98 -13.43 8.21
N THR A 96 -3.94 -13.33 6.89
CA THR A 96 -2.94 -14.03 6.09
C THR A 96 -1.64 -13.25 5.95
N ALA A 97 -1.73 -11.98 5.60
CA ALA A 97 -0.54 -11.15 5.39
C ALA A 97 0.18 -10.88 6.71
N GLU A 98 -0.58 -10.64 7.77
CA GLU A 98 0.01 -10.42 9.08
C GLU A 98 0.78 -11.66 9.52
N ARG A 99 0.19 -12.84 9.32
CA ARG A 99 0.84 -14.09 9.66
C ARG A 99 2.12 -14.27 8.84
N THR A 100 2.07 -13.95 7.57
CA THR A 100 3.24 -14.03 6.70
C THR A 100 4.33 -13.08 7.15
N LEU A 101 3.96 -11.85 7.49
CA LEU A 101 4.92 -10.85 7.96
C LEU A 101 5.55 -11.26 9.29
N ILE A 102 4.76 -11.83 10.20
CA ILE A 102 5.26 -12.31 11.47
C ILE A 102 6.22 -13.47 11.26
N GLU A 103 5.87 -14.41 10.42
CA GLU A 103 6.71 -15.54 10.12
C GLU A 103 8.00 -15.15 9.41
N ALA A 104 7.91 -14.12 8.58
CA ALA A 104 9.07 -13.63 7.84
C ALA A 104 9.93 -12.72 8.69
N GLY A 105 9.32 -12.04 9.61
CA GLY A 105 10.01 -11.11 10.49
C GLY A 105 10.38 -11.71 11.80
#